data_d37e9ea9a2cd09db3c904bbf6a34bbdb
#
_entry.id   d37e9ea9a2cd09db3c904bbf6a34bbdb
#
_cell.length_a   1.000
_cell.length_b   1.000
_cell.length_c   1.000
_cell.angle_alpha   90.00
_cell.angle_beta   90.00
_cell.angle_gamma   90.00
#
_symmetry.space_group_name_H-M   'P 1'
#
loop_
_entity.id
_entity.type
_entity.pdbx_description
1 polymer ?
#
loop_
_entity_poly.entity_id
_entity_poly.type
_entity_poly.pdbx_seq_one_letter_code
_entity_poly.pdbx_strand_id
1 'polypeptide(L)'
;IGIDLNLDNFLTDSKGAMVANPCFYRQAKKKLAHAQRVLSRRQRRAKQEGHNLRTAKNYQKQRLLVAKLHAKIRRQREDFLQVLSTALIKKHDLVVAEELRSKNLLKNHALSQAISDVGWRRFLNMLAYKAKLYGKEFQTIDPKYTTQRCHNCGTIMGQNGCRKLKLKDREWTCPMCQTYHIRDWNAAVNILEKGLGSWQNPKKQA
;
A
#
# COMPACT_ATOMS: atom_id res chain seq x y z
N ILE A 1 -17.51 2.11 1.86
CA ILE A 1 -16.70 1.17 1.07
C ILE A 1 -15.55 0.63 1.89
N GLY A 2 -15.25 -0.69 1.80
CA GLY A 2 -14.03 -1.31 2.34
C GLY A 2 -12.92 -1.33 1.31
N ILE A 3 -11.68 -1.11 1.73
CA ILE A 3 -10.50 -1.16 0.86
C ILE A 3 -9.40 -2.05 1.46
N ASP A 4 -8.93 -3.01 0.69
CA ASP A 4 -7.74 -3.82 0.97
C ASP A 4 -6.54 -3.25 0.24
N LEU A 5 -5.46 -2.94 0.98
CA LEU A 5 -4.22 -2.38 0.44
C LEU A 5 -3.21 -3.49 0.20
N ASN A 6 -2.84 -3.73 -1.05
CA ASN A 6 -1.91 -4.78 -1.43
C ASN A 6 -0.82 -4.31 -2.41
N LEU A 7 0.26 -5.09 -2.58
CA LEU A 7 1.41 -4.71 -3.41
C LEU A 7 1.23 -5.02 -4.89
N ASP A 8 0.41 -6.00 -5.23
CA ASP A 8 0.16 -6.40 -6.63
C ASP A 8 -0.67 -5.34 -7.34
N ASN A 9 -1.75 -4.93 -6.68
CA ASN A 9 -2.48 -3.71 -6.98
C ASN A 9 -2.19 -2.69 -5.87
N PHE A 10 -2.53 -1.43 -6.04
CA PHE A 10 -2.44 -0.45 -4.96
C PHE A 10 -3.52 -0.70 -3.91
N LEU A 11 -4.75 -0.95 -4.36
CA LEU A 11 -5.90 -1.35 -3.53
C LEU A 11 -6.91 -2.16 -4.34
N THR A 12 -7.69 -2.98 -3.62
CA THR A 12 -8.92 -3.61 -4.11
C THR A 12 -10.08 -3.14 -3.23
N ASP A 13 -11.20 -2.75 -3.81
CA ASP A 13 -12.36 -2.31 -3.07
C ASP A 13 -13.41 -3.41 -2.87
N SER A 14 -14.35 -3.20 -1.96
CA SER A 14 -15.42 -4.16 -1.64
C SER A 14 -16.44 -4.35 -2.78
N LYS A 15 -16.39 -3.53 -3.84
CA LYS A 15 -17.19 -3.70 -5.06
C LYS A 15 -16.43 -4.49 -6.14
N GLY A 16 -15.19 -4.92 -5.87
CA GLY A 16 -14.33 -5.68 -6.78
C GLY A 16 -13.49 -4.81 -7.72
N ALA A 17 -13.57 -3.49 -7.63
CA ALA A 17 -12.70 -2.63 -8.44
C ALA A 17 -11.26 -2.64 -7.89
N MET A 18 -10.31 -2.69 -8.82
CA MET A 18 -8.88 -2.73 -8.52
C MET A 18 -8.21 -1.46 -9.05
N VAL A 19 -7.36 -0.86 -8.23
CA VAL A 19 -6.50 0.27 -8.63
C VAL A 19 -5.09 -0.23 -8.78
N ALA A 20 -4.52 -0.15 -9.98
CA ALA A 20 -3.18 -0.62 -10.28
C ALA A 20 -2.10 0.16 -9.50
N ASN A 21 -1.06 -0.56 -9.05
CA ASN A 21 0.09 0.05 -8.42
C ASN A 21 1.01 0.68 -9.48
N PRO A 22 1.20 2.01 -9.48
CA PRO A 22 2.00 2.68 -10.52
C PRO A 22 3.51 2.42 -10.41
N CYS A 23 4.01 1.91 -9.30
CA CYS A 23 5.42 1.52 -9.11
C CYS A 23 6.44 2.60 -9.56
N PHE A 24 6.24 3.86 -9.23
CA PHE A 24 7.02 5.01 -9.73
C PHE A 24 8.53 4.88 -9.51
N TYR A 25 8.93 4.40 -8.32
CA TYR A 25 10.35 4.18 -8.03
C TYR A 25 10.92 3.05 -8.91
N ARG A 26 10.18 1.94 -9.08
CA ARG A 26 10.60 0.80 -9.89
C ARG A 26 10.85 1.22 -11.34
N GLN A 27 9.97 2.05 -11.92
CA GLN A 27 10.12 2.60 -13.26
C GLN A 27 11.38 3.48 -13.39
N ALA A 28 11.66 4.31 -12.37
CA ALA A 28 12.80 5.23 -12.38
C ALA A 28 14.14 4.58 -11.94
N LYS A 29 14.11 3.36 -11.37
CA LYS A 29 15.23 2.70 -10.68
C LYS A 29 16.51 2.66 -11.52
N LYS A 30 16.44 2.23 -12.78
CA LYS A 30 17.62 2.14 -13.67
C LYS A 30 18.25 3.51 -13.90
N LYS A 31 17.46 4.53 -14.22
CA LYS A 31 17.92 5.91 -14.46
C LYS A 31 18.51 6.53 -13.20
N LEU A 32 17.86 6.33 -12.05
CA LEU A 32 18.34 6.82 -10.76
C LEU A 32 19.66 6.17 -10.36
N ALA A 33 19.78 4.84 -10.47
CA ALA A 33 21.00 4.10 -10.17
C ALA A 33 22.17 4.53 -11.06
N HIS A 34 21.93 4.78 -12.36
CA HIS A 34 22.95 5.34 -13.25
C HIS A 34 23.40 6.73 -12.79
N ALA A 35 22.47 7.63 -12.51
CA ALA A 35 22.76 8.98 -12.06
C ALA A 35 23.54 9.00 -10.73
N GLN A 36 23.21 8.11 -9.79
CA GLN A 36 23.91 7.95 -8.52
C GLN A 36 25.33 7.41 -8.69
N ARG A 37 25.55 6.43 -9.59
CA ARG A 37 26.89 5.94 -9.91
C ARG A 37 27.77 7.03 -10.50
N VAL A 38 27.23 7.87 -11.39
CA VAL A 38 27.96 9.03 -11.95
C VAL A 38 28.26 10.04 -10.83
N LEU A 39 27.31 10.29 -9.93
CA LEU A 39 27.52 11.19 -8.78
C LEU A 39 28.66 10.71 -7.89
N SER A 40 28.68 9.43 -7.53
CA SER A 40 29.74 8.83 -6.71
C SER A 40 31.12 8.91 -7.37
N ARG A 41 31.20 8.68 -8.70
CA ARG A 41 32.46 8.84 -9.44
C ARG A 41 32.94 10.28 -9.43
N ARG A 42 32.05 11.25 -9.68
CA ARG A 42 32.41 12.68 -9.66
C ARG A 42 32.82 13.15 -8.26
N GLN A 43 32.16 12.64 -7.22
CA GLN A 43 32.53 12.91 -5.83
C GLN A 43 33.94 12.40 -5.51
N ARG A 44 34.25 11.15 -5.90
CA ARG A 44 35.57 10.55 -5.69
C ARG A 44 36.64 11.34 -6.40
N ARG A 45 36.45 11.68 -7.69
CA ARG A 45 37.39 12.45 -8.50
C ARG A 45 37.65 13.84 -7.88
N ALA A 46 36.61 14.57 -7.52
CA ALA A 46 36.77 15.89 -6.90
C ALA A 46 37.58 15.82 -5.58
N LYS A 47 37.37 14.77 -4.77
CA LYS A 47 38.18 14.56 -3.55
C LYS A 47 39.64 14.24 -3.88
N GLN A 48 39.91 13.41 -4.87
CA GLN A 48 41.28 13.08 -5.31
C GLN A 48 42.06 14.31 -5.84
N GLU A 49 41.34 15.20 -6.53
CA GLU A 49 41.89 16.46 -7.06
C GLU A 49 41.94 17.59 -6.00
N GLY A 50 41.60 17.31 -4.73
CA GLY A 50 41.62 18.30 -3.65
C GLY A 50 40.53 19.37 -3.72
N HIS A 51 39.53 19.20 -4.59
CA HIS A 51 38.49 20.18 -4.79
C HIS A 51 37.42 20.13 -3.65
N ASN A 52 37.02 21.31 -3.22
CA ASN A 52 35.87 21.40 -2.32
C ASN A 52 34.57 20.99 -3.05
N LEU A 53 33.85 20.03 -2.50
CA LEU A 53 32.60 19.52 -3.11
C LEU A 53 31.53 20.60 -3.34
N ARG A 54 31.55 21.68 -2.54
CA ARG A 54 30.61 22.81 -2.70
C ARG A 54 30.88 23.60 -3.98
N THR A 55 32.14 23.71 -4.40
CA THR A 55 32.57 24.46 -5.57
C THR A 55 32.81 23.59 -6.81
N ALA A 56 32.89 22.27 -6.64
CA ALA A 56 33.09 21.31 -7.75
C ALA A 56 31.87 21.27 -8.69
N LYS A 57 31.90 22.12 -9.74
CA LYS A 57 30.76 22.35 -10.66
C LYS A 57 30.14 21.06 -11.22
N ASN A 58 30.97 20.10 -11.68
CA ASN A 58 30.50 18.84 -12.25
C ASN A 58 29.81 17.93 -11.20
N TYR A 59 30.32 17.92 -9.99
CA TYR A 59 29.66 17.22 -8.88
C TYR A 59 28.31 17.87 -8.53
N GLN A 60 28.26 19.20 -8.38
CA GLN A 60 27.03 19.90 -8.06
C GLN A 60 25.94 19.73 -9.14
N LYS A 61 26.32 19.82 -10.43
CA LYS A 61 25.42 19.56 -11.55
C LYS A 61 24.79 18.17 -11.47
N GLN A 62 25.61 17.14 -11.15
CA GLN A 62 25.11 15.77 -11.01
C GLN A 62 24.28 15.57 -9.76
N ARG A 63 24.64 16.19 -8.64
CA ARG A 63 23.85 16.17 -7.39
C ARG A 63 22.46 16.73 -7.63
N LEU A 64 22.36 17.84 -8.35
CA LEU A 64 21.08 18.44 -8.72
C LEU A 64 20.24 17.50 -9.61
N LEU A 65 20.86 16.80 -10.57
CA LEU A 65 20.16 15.83 -11.39
C LEU A 65 19.58 14.69 -10.57
N VAL A 66 20.35 14.12 -9.64
CA VAL A 66 19.85 13.07 -8.71
C VAL A 66 18.69 13.60 -7.86
N ALA A 67 18.83 14.81 -7.31
CA ALA A 67 17.77 15.45 -6.52
C ALA A 67 16.49 15.66 -7.34
N LYS A 68 16.61 16.11 -8.61
CA LYS A 68 15.46 16.26 -9.53
C LYS A 68 14.76 14.93 -9.80
N LEU A 69 15.51 13.82 -9.97
CA LEU A 69 14.93 12.49 -10.17
C LEU A 69 14.14 12.02 -8.94
N HIS A 70 14.69 12.18 -7.74
CA HIS A 70 13.96 11.87 -6.49
C HIS A 70 12.72 12.76 -6.32
N ALA A 71 12.83 14.05 -6.60
CA ALA A 71 11.72 14.99 -6.54
C ALA A 71 10.59 14.61 -7.52
N LYS A 72 10.93 14.17 -8.74
CA LYS A 72 9.96 13.70 -9.73
C LYS A 72 9.18 12.48 -9.19
N ILE A 73 9.89 11.45 -8.69
CA ILE A 73 9.24 10.24 -8.14
C ILE A 73 8.31 10.62 -6.99
N ARG A 74 8.77 11.48 -6.07
CA ARG A 74 7.95 11.94 -4.93
C ARG A 74 6.69 12.66 -5.40
N ARG A 75 6.79 13.57 -6.38
CA ARG A 75 5.64 14.33 -6.90
C ARG A 75 4.63 13.42 -7.60
N GLN A 76 5.08 12.49 -8.43
CA GLN A 76 4.22 11.53 -9.09
C GLN A 76 3.42 10.68 -8.09
N ARG A 77 4.10 10.20 -7.03
CA ARG A 77 3.44 9.46 -5.94
C ARG A 77 2.44 10.34 -5.21
N GLU A 78 2.83 11.55 -4.86
CA GLU A 78 1.96 12.50 -4.17
C GLU A 78 0.68 12.79 -4.95
N ASP A 79 0.84 13.10 -6.23
CA ASP A 79 -0.27 13.38 -7.14
C ASP A 79 -1.23 12.18 -7.21
N PHE A 80 -0.71 10.98 -7.45
CA PHE A 80 -1.50 9.75 -7.47
C PHE A 80 -2.30 9.55 -6.18
N LEU A 81 -1.65 9.70 -5.02
CA LEU A 81 -2.30 9.53 -3.73
C LEU A 81 -3.35 10.62 -3.48
N GLN A 82 -3.08 11.86 -3.89
CA GLN A 82 -4.01 12.98 -3.76
C GLN A 82 -5.27 12.76 -4.61
N VAL A 83 -5.11 12.40 -5.88
CA VAL A 83 -6.23 12.15 -6.79
C VAL A 83 -7.08 11.00 -6.29
N LEU A 84 -6.46 9.85 -5.97
CA LEU A 84 -7.17 8.65 -5.55
C LEU A 84 -7.91 8.86 -4.22
N SER A 85 -7.26 9.44 -3.21
CA SER A 85 -7.90 9.69 -1.91
C SER A 85 -9.07 10.68 -2.02
N THR A 86 -8.95 11.71 -2.89
CA THR A 86 -10.06 12.65 -3.13
C THR A 86 -11.24 11.96 -3.81
N ALA A 87 -10.97 11.13 -4.82
CA ALA A 87 -12.00 10.40 -5.54
C ALA A 87 -12.79 9.46 -4.62
N LEU A 88 -12.09 8.70 -3.76
CA LEU A 88 -12.72 7.79 -2.81
C LEU A 88 -13.60 8.53 -1.79
N ILE A 89 -13.08 9.59 -1.18
CA ILE A 89 -13.83 10.33 -0.15
C ILE A 89 -15.03 11.07 -0.75
N LYS A 90 -14.90 11.64 -1.96
CA LYS A 90 -16.06 12.30 -2.59
C LYS A 90 -17.17 11.33 -3.00
N LYS A 91 -16.80 10.09 -3.35
CA LYS A 91 -17.74 9.10 -3.88
C LYS A 91 -18.47 8.31 -2.77
N HIS A 92 -17.94 8.26 -1.55
CA HIS A 92 -18.43 7.40 -0.48
C HIS A 92 -18.59 8.16 0.83
N ASP A 93 -19.67 7.85 1.57
CA ASP A 93 -19.94 8.46 2.89
C ASP A 93 -19.04 7.86 3.97
N LEU A 94 -18.70 6.57 3.84
CA LEU A 94 -17.81 5.86 4.73
C LEU A 94 -16.75 5.11 3.92
N VAL A 95 -15.46 5.29 4.29
CA VAL A 95 -14.33 4.50 3.80
C VAL A 95 -13.69 3.75 4.96
N VAL A 96 -13.57 2.43 4.83
CA VAL A 96 -12.97 1.55 5.84
C VAL A 96 -11.70 0.91 5.28
N ALA A 97 -10.61 0.94 6.04
CA ALA A 97 -9.33 0.32 5.69
C ALA A 97 -8.77 -0.48 6.86
N GLU A 98 -7.79 -1.34 6.59
CA GLU A 98 -7.02 -1.99 7.67
C GLU A 98 -6.03 -1.02 8.33
N GLU A 99 -5.82 -1.20 9.64
CA GLU A 99 -4.73 -0.55 10.34
C GLU A 99 -3.40 -1.17 9.91
N LEU A 100 -2.59 -0.40 9.18
CA LEU A 100 -1.29 -0.87 8.71
C LEU A 100 -0.20 -0.67 9.78
N ARG A 101 0.32 -1.76 10.31
CA ARG A 101 1.51 -1.78 11.16
C ARG A 101 2.78 -1.64 10.31
N SER A 102 2.91 -0.49 9.62
CA SER A 102 3.97 -0.22 8.63
C SER A 102 5.38 -0.49 9.14
N LYS A 103 5.66 -0.25 10.44
CA LYS A 103 6.97 -0.53 11.06
C LYS A 103 7.35 -2.02 10.96
N ASN A 104 6.39 -2.93 11.12
CA ASN A 104 6.66 -4.37 11.04
C ASN A 104 6.82 -4.83 9.57
N LEU A 105 6.06 -4.24 8.66
CA LEU A 105 6.17 -4.52 7.24
C LEU A 105 7.53 -4.10 6.67
N LEU A 106 8.09 -2.99 7.13
CA LEU A 106 9.42 -2.48 6.70
C LEU A 106 10.60 -3.35 7.20
N LYS A 107 10.41 -4.20 8.21
CA LYS A 107 11.43 -5.16 8.66
C LYS A 107 11.71 -6.26 7.61
N ASN A 108 10.78 -6.52 6.71
CA ASN A 108 11.01 -7.44 5.60
C ASN A 108 11.84 -6.74 4.50
N HIS A 109 13.14 -6.95 4.49
CA HIS A 109 14.08 -6.33 3.56
C HIS A 109 13.74 -6.57 2.08
N ALA A 110 13.16 -7.71 1.73
CA ALA A 110 12.76 -8.03 0.36
C ALA A 110 11.60 -7.14 -0.13
N LEU A 111 10.69 -6.72 0.77
CA LEU A 111 9.51 -5.95 0.45
C LEU A 111 9.62 -4.47 0.86
N SER A 112 10.58 -4.10 1.69
CA SER A 112 10.71 -2.76 2.28
C SER A 112 10.74 -1.65 1.23
N GLN A 113 11.42 -1.87 0.11
CA GLN A 113 11.49 -0.91 -0.99
C GLN A 113 10.12 -0.73 -1.66
N ALA A 114 9.38 -1.83 -1.93
CA ALA A 114 8.06 -1.78 -2.53
C ALA A 114 7.05 -1.10 -1.58
N ILE A 115 7.06 -1.47 -0.30
CA ILE A 115 6.19 -0.89 0.74
C ILE A 115 6.47 0.60 0.91
N SER A 116 7.74 1.02 0.87
CA SER A 116 8.13 2.44 0.91
C SER A 116 7.69 3.20 -0.35
N ASP A 117 7.72 2.53 -1.52
CA ASP A 117 7.30 3.15 -2.79
C ASP A 117 5.79 3.37 -2.87
N VAL A 118 5.00 2.46 -2.34
CA VAL A 118 3.52 2.57 -2.36
C VAL A 118 3.01 3.72 -1.51
N GLY A 119 3.61 3.96 -0.33
CA GLY A 119 3.25 5.08 0.53
C GLY A 119 1.90 4.97 1.23
N TRP A 120 1.44 3.76 1.56
CA TRP A 120 0.12 3.50 2.17
C TRP A 120 -0.18 4.33 3.42
N ARG A 121 0.79 4.50 4.33
CA ARG A 121 0.56 5.32 5.52
C ARG A 121 0.18 6.76 5.18
N ARG A 122 0.84 7.32 4.15
CA ARG A 122 0.52 8.67 3.66
C ARG A 122 -0.87 8.70 3.06
N PHE A 123 -1.24 7.66 2.30
CA PHE A 123 -2.57 7.50 1.74
C PHE A 123 -3.67 7.46 2.82
N LEU A 124 -3.50 6.62 3.86
CA LEU A 124 -4.45 6.55 4.97
C LEU A 124 -4.58 7.90 5.71
N ASN A 125 -3.46 8.61 5.91
CA ASN A 125 -3.50 9.95 6.50
C ASN A 125 -4.28 10.93 5.59
N MET A 126 -4.15 10.81 4.25
CA MET A 126 -4.93 11.63 3.31
C MET A 126 -6.41 11.31 3.36
N LEU A 127 -6.80 10.05 3.46
CA LEU A 127 -8.20 9.66 3.65
C LEU A 127 -8.76 10.25 4.96
N ALA A 128 -8.00 10.15 6.05
CA ALA A 128 -8.45 10.65 7.36
C ALA A 128 -8.71 12.15 7.39
N TYR A 129 -7.77 12.99 6.88
CA TYR A 129 -8.00 14.44 6.90
C TYR A 129 -9.03 14.89 5.87
N LYS A 130 -9.10 14.22 4.69
CA LYS A 130 -10.07 14.55 3.67
C LYS A 130 -11.49 14.15 4.08
N ALA A 131 -11.65 13.02 4.77
CA ALA A 131 -12.96 12.65 5.32
C ALA A 131 -13.50 13.77 6.22
N LYS A 132 -12.69 14.29 7.14
CA LYS A 132 -13.06 15.44 7.97
C LYS A 132 -13.40 16.68 7.14
N LEU A 133 -12.57 16.98 6.12
CA LEU A 133 -12.76 18.14 5.25
C LEU A 133 -14.07 18.10 4.44
N TYR A 134 -14.45 16.90 3.98
CA TYR A 134 -15.65 16.71 3.15
C TYR A 134 -16.89 16.26 3.96
N GLY A 135 -16.85 16.26 5.29
CA GLY A 135 -17.95 15.80 6.13
C GLY A 135 -18.30 14.33 5.94
N LYS A 136 -17.29 13.49 5.66
CA LYS A 136 -17.40 12.05 5.45
C LYS A 136 -16.70 11.29 6.57
N GLU A 137 -16.89 9.97 6.62
CA GLU A 137 -16.27 9.12 7.61
C GLU A 137 -15.12 8.30 7.03
N PHE A 138 -14.04 8.19 7.80
CA PHE A 138 -12.94 7.27 7.55
C PHE A 138 -12.57 6.56 8.84
N GLN A 139 -12.50 5.24 8.80
CA GLN A 139 -12.09 4.44 9.94
C GLN A 139 -11.09 3.36 9.54
N THR A 140 -10.24 2.97 10.49
CA THR A 140 -9.35 1.82 10.37
C THR A 140 -9.76 0.72 11.32
N ILE A 141 -9.63 -0.53 10.88
CA ILE A 141 -9.99 -1.73 11.65
C ILE A 141 -8.76 -2.62 11.90
N ASP A 142 -8.81 -3.46 12.93
CA ASP A 142 -7.80 -4.48 13.16
C ASP A 142 -7.76 -5.48 11.98
N PRO A 143 -6.58 -5.73 11.36
CA PRO A 143 -6.45 -6.61 10.18
C PRO A 143 -6.65 -8.10 10.48
N LYS A 144 -6.89 -8.48 11.73
CA LYS A 144 -7.01 -9.88 12.14
C LYS A 144 -8.16 -10.58 11.41
N TYR A 145 -7.83 -11.65 10.69
CA TYR A 145 -8.72 -12.54 9.93
C TYR A 145 -9.39 -11.96 8.67
N THR A 146 -9.19 -10.73 8.28
CA THR A 146 -9.82 -10.14 7.10
C THR A 146 -9.61 -10.95 5.82
N THR A 147 -8.39 -11.48 5.61
CA THR A 147 -8.05 -12.34 4.46
C THR A 147 -8.40 -13.81 4.65
N GLN A 148 -8.66 -14.26 5.88
CA GLN A 148 -8.90 -15.67 6.19
C GLN A 148 -10.38 -16.01 6.35
N ARG A 149 -11.26 -15.03 6.55
CA ARG A 149 -12.68 -15.23 6.74
C ARG A 149 -13.41 -15.29 5.39
N CYS A 150 -14.28 -16.26 5.22
CA CYS A 150 -15.23 -16.26 4.12
C CYS A 150 -16.28 -15.17 4.36
N HIS A 151 -16.39 -14.18 3.45
CA HIS A 151 -17.38 -13.10 3.63
C HIS A 151 -18.83 -13.62 3.56
N ASN A 152 -19.09 -14.75 2.86
CA ASN A 152 -20.44 -15.28 2.68
C ASN A 152 -20.97 -16.01 3.93
N CYS A 153 -20.19 -16.96 4.50
CA CYS A 153 -20.66 -17.78 5.63
C CYS A 153 -19.93 -17.52 6.96
N GLY A 154 -18.93 -16.65 6.98
CA GLY A 154 -18.17 -16.33 8.19
C GLY A 154 -17.11 -17.34 8.61
N THR A 155 -16.98 -18.48 7.96
CA THR A 155 -15.95 -19.50 8.28
C THR A 155 -14.55 -18.92 8.19
N ILE A 156 -13.73 -19.17 9.21
CA ILE A 156 -12.35 -18.69 9.29
C ILE A 156 -11.39 -19.82 8.87
N MET A 157 -10.67 -19.60 7.77
CA MET A 157 -9.64 -20.52 7.30
C MET A 157 -8.50 -20.61 8.31
N GLY A 158 -8.03 -21.84 8.60
CA GLY A 158 -7.05 -22.13 9.66
C GLY A 158 -7.70 -22.39 11.03
N GLN A 159 -9.03 -22.45 11.12
CA GLN A 159 -9.79 -22.86 12.31
C GLN A 159 -10.75 -24.01 11.96
N ASN A 160 -11.24 -24.74 12.97
CA ASN A 160 -12.24 -25.79 12.84
C ASN A 160 -11.90 -26.83 11.73
N GLY A 161 -10.64 -27.26 11.65
CA GLY A 161 -10.18 -28.23 10.65
C GLY A 161 -9.95 -27.66 9.23
N CYS A 162 -10.28 -26.41 8.96
CA CYS A 162 -10.04 -25.80 7.67
C CYS A 162 -8.56 -25.44 7.48
N ARG A 163 -8.01 -25.67 6.28
CA ARG A 163 -6.63 -25.29 5.94
C ARG A 163 -6.47 -23.77 5.96
N LYS A 164 -5.42 -23.26 6.61
CA LYS A 164 -5.06 -21.83 6.59
C LYS A 164 -4.61 -21.40 5.20
N LEU A 165 -5.13 -20.29 4.69
CA LEU A 165 -4.71 -19.70 3.42
C LEU A 165 -3.28 -19.14 3.54
N LYS A 166 -2.46 -19.44 2.53
CA LYS A 166 -1.09 -18.91 2.37
C LYS A 166 -1.11 -17.66 1.51
N LEU A 167 -0.02 -16.89 1.50
CA LEU A 167 0.10 -15.69 0.66
C LEU A 167 -0.05 -15.97 -0.86
N LYS A 168 0.31 -17.16 -1.31
CA LYS A 168 0.17 -17.58 -2.71
C LYS A 168 -1.25 -17.96 -3.10
N ASP A 169 -2.13 -18.25 -2.14
CA ASP A 169 -3.51 -18.64 -2.40
C ASP A 169 -4.30 -17.36 -2.72
N ARG A 170 -4.28 -16.93 -3.98
CA ARG A 170 -4.96 -15.72 -4.46
C ARG A 170 -6.44 -15.94 -4.71
N GLU A 171 -6.78 -17.17 -5.03
CA GLU A 171 -8.13 -17.65 -5.29
C GLU A 171 -8.37 -18.90 -4.45
N TRP A 172 -9.59 -19.07 -3.94
CA TRP A 172 -9.94 -20.20 -3.11
C TRP A 172 -11.46 -20.40 -3.05
N THR A 173 -11.87 -21.63 -2.77
CA THR A 173 -13.28 -21.97 -2.53
C THR A 173 -13.47 -22.31 -1.07
N CYS A 174 -14.51 -21.74 -0.46
CA CYS A 174 -14.84 -22.01 0.93
C CYS A 174 -15.29 -23.47 1.09
N PRO A 175 -14.68 -24.27 1.98
CA PRO A 175 -15.06 -25.68 2.16
C PRO A 175 -16.44 -25.86 2.76
N MET A 176 -16.98 -24.83 3.46
CA MET A 176 -18.26 -24.92 4.15
C MET A 176 -19.45 -24.51 3.26
N CYS A 177 -19.35 -23.41 2.53
CA CYS A 177 -20.45 -22.87 1.72
C CYS A 177 -20.20 -22.91 0.22
N GLN A 178 -19.08 -23.49 -0.24
CA GLN A 178 -18.68 -23.64 -1.63
C GLN A 178 -18.57 -22.33 -2.44
N THR A 179 -18.59 -21.19 -1.77
CA THR A 179 -18.40 -19.88 -2.43
C THR A 179 -16.95 -19.73 -2.90
N TYR A 180 -16.78 -19.37 -4.18
CA TYR A 180 -15.48 -19.01 -4.75
C TYR A 180 -15.10 -17.58 -4.36
N HIS A 181 -13.82 -17.36 -4.02
CA HIS A 181 -13.30 -16.09 -3.57
C HIS A 181 -12.02 -15.70 -4.31
N ILE A 182 -11.95 -14.45 -4.72
CA ILE A 182 -10.69 -13.73 -4.99
C ILE A 182 -10.27 -13.12 -3.65
N ARG A 183 -9.07 -13.47 -3.16
CA ARG A 183 -8.64 -13.18 -1.78
C ARG A 183 -8.72 -11.71 -1.42
N ASP A 184 -8.21 -10.82 -2.27
CA ASP A 184 -8.13 -9.39 -1.99
C ASP A 184 -9.52 -8.73 -2.02
N TRP A 185 -10.42 -9.19 -2.91
CA TRP A 185 -11.81 -8.76 -2.90
C TRP A 185 -12.57 -9.27 -1.65
N ASN A 186 -12.41 -10.55 -1.31
CA ASN A 186 -12.98 -11.10 -0.08
C ASN A 186 -12.48 -10.33 1.16
N ALA A 187 -11.21 -9.94 1.20
CA ALA A 187 -10.66 -9.12 2.28
C ALA A 187 -11.34 -7.75 2.34
N ALA A 188 -11.49 -7.07 1.20
CA ALA A 188 -12.13 -5.75 1.14
C ALA A 188 -13.60 -5.77 1.61
N VAL A 189 -14.36 -6.83 1.28
CA VAL A 189 -15.73 -7.05 1.78
C VAL A 189 -15.71 -7.24 3.30
N ASN A 190 -14.84 -8.12 3.81
CA ASN A 190 -14.68 -8.36 5.24
C ASN A 190 -14.26 -7.08 6.00
N ILE A 191 -13.41 -6.24 5.40
CA ILE A 191 -13.01 -4.94 5.98
C ILE A 191 -14.24 -4.05 6.14
N LEU A 192 -15.09 -3.96 5.12
CA LEU A 192 -16.31 -3.17 5.18
C LEU A 192 -17.27 -3.69 6.26
N GLU A 193 -17.55 -4.99 6.27
CA GLU A 193 -18.44 -5.61 7.27
C GLU A 193 -17.95 -5.36 8.70
N LYS A 194 -16.65 -5.49 8.93
CA LYS A 194 -16.04 -5.24 10.22
C LYS A 194 -16.16 -3.77 10.65
N GLY A 195 -15.98 -2.85 9.71
CA GLY A 195 -16.16 -1.42 9.94
C GLY A 195 -17.60 -1.02 10.25
N LEU A 196 -18.57 -1.70 9.63
CA LEU A 196 -19.99 -1.49 9.89
C LEU A 196 -20.48 -2.16 11.19
N GLY A 197 -19.61 -2.89 11.91
CA GLY A 197 -19.99 -3.63 13.10
C GLY A 197 -20.82 -4.90 12.84
N SER A 198 -21.04 -5.27 11.56
CA SER A 198 -21.78 -6.47 11.16
C SER A 198 -20.97 -7.76 11.26
N TRP A 199 -19.71 -7.67 11.67
CA TRP A 199 -18.81 -8.80 11.86
C TRP A 199 -19.24 -9.65 13.07
N GLN A 200 -20.01 -10.70 12.83
CA GLN A 200 -20.31 -11.68 13.88
C GLN A 200 -19.12 -12.62 14.07
N ASN A 201 -18.63 -12.70 15.31
CA ASN A 201 -17.54 -13.62 15.66
C ASN A 201 -18.13 -15.02 15.85
N PRO A 202 -17.78 -16.04 15.04
CA PRO A 202 -18.39 -17.37 15.15
C PRO A 202 -18.21 -18.05 16.52
N LYS A 203 -17.35 -17.52 17.40
CA LYS A 203 -17.18 -18.00 18.77
C LYS A 203 -18.28 -17.59 19.76
N LYS A 204 -19.29 -16.79 19.36
CA LYS A 204 -20.41 -16.40 20.22
C LYS A 204 -21.71 -17.18 19.92
N GLN A 205 -21.65 -18.20 19.07
CA GLN A 205 -22.79 -19.05 18.71
C GLN A 205 -22.65 -20.50 19.22
N ALA A 206 -21.88 -20.71 20.28
CA ALA A 206 -21.82 -22.00 20.97
C ALA A 206 -22.32 -21.84 22.41
#